data_3eb013dd7ad70c5bf7246b7adc32dedd
#
_entry.id   3eb013dd7ad70c5bf7246b7adc32dedd
#
_cell.length_a   1.000
_cell.length_b   1.000
_cell.length_c   1.000
_cell.angle_alpha   90.00
_cell.angle_beta   90.00
_cell.angle_gamma   90.00
#
_symmetry.space_group_name_H-M   'P 1'
#
loop_
_entity.id
_entity.type
_entity.pdbx_description
1 polymer ?
#
loop_
_entity_poly.entity_id
_entity_poly.type
_entity_poly.pdbx_seq_one_letter_code
_entity_poly.pdbx_strand_id
1 'polypeptide(L)'
;HYSRETSTYFNNAYSKYYAPRPEEIIEFLCRHLQYPKKTDKDGYVKVKCPTCRPKKDNYFSMMINTNNGTFDCLSCSEKGTWHDYLQMLNKTESYRITGSKKNPFEESNTEFTEVSNYKNELSNHSEVIAHILDKFKITYDTLRHYEVGMARYINNNPTVPNIPQSWLKGPEDQKYGELCITFPRTVPSFKDFKDYTELKTSIARIKACSVNRDFELVAYDPPSFRAGLFGYHLASLETEAVILAGNEFDAMAAYQDTKIPAFCLPTESSQLHLQILPLLQRFSKIYVWLDDDVIGQDMSEMFVKKLGIERCLIVNTRCGNLDGPLNASQALIAGRDLNQILSNSKPLPHEQIINFDHIKDGVYREIINPDQVRGVMSNDIPALNKTLKGHRPGEMTIFSGGTGTGKTTVLSQLSLDYCISGVSTLWGSFEIPNVRLAKKMLQQFSEKDLSQHPEEFSEWAAKFQQFFGSTEIDTVIEAMNHATFAYDVRHIIIDNLQFMTSDLCRFNDRWEYHDRTISKFRSFATEKNVHITLVVHPRKDSRDLLDINSIFGSAKVSQEADNIVILQKIARDEGEFRYLDIRKNR
;
A
#
# COMPACT_ATOMS: atom_id res chain seq x y z
N HIS A 1 -6.03 -26.12 -18.13
CA HIS A 1 -6.71 -24.81 -18.33
C HIS A 1 -6.49 -23.82 -17.17
N TYR A 2 -6.00 -24.28 -16.04
CA TYR A 2 -5.74 -23.44 -14.85
C TYR A 2 -4.43 -22.62 -14.91
N SER A 3 -3.58 -22.82 -15.90
CA SER A 3 -2.24 -22.22 -15.96
C SER A 3 -2.18 -20.86 -16.67
N ARG A 4 -3.25 -20.38 -17.27
CA ARG A 4 -3.24 -19.09 -18.01
C ARG A 4 -3.66 -17.88 -17.19
N GLU A 5 -4.45 -18.07 -16.17
CA GLU A 5 -5.11 -16.97 -15.45
C GLU A 5 -4.31 -16.43 -14.25
N THR A 6 -3.51 -17.24 -13.61
CA THR A 6 -2.56 -16.77 -12.58
C THR A 6 -1.38 -15.99 -13.14
N SER A 7 -1.21 -15.97 -14.46
CA SER A 7 -0.02 -15.47 -15.14
C SER A 7 0.07 -13.94 -15.19
N THR A 8 -1.04 -13.25 -15.26
CA THR A 8 -1.06 -11.78 -15.34
C THR A 8 -0.72 -11.11 -14.01
N TYR A 9 -0.97 -11.79 -12.91
CA TYR A 9 -0.74 -11.26 -11.58
C TYR A 9 0.74 -11.15 -11.19
N PHE A 10 1.55 -12.12 -11.61
CA PHE A 10 3.00 -12.09 -11.37
C PHE A 10 3.76 -11.10 -12.27
N ASN A 11 3.08 -10.53 -13.24
CA ASN A 11 3.76 -9.93 -14.39
C ASN A 11 4.32 -8.54 -14.15
N ASN A 12 3.92 -7.81 -13.16
CA ASN A 12 4.30 -6.42 -13.25
C ASN A 12 5.16 -5.97 -12.12
N ALA A 13 5.59 -5.78 -11.34
CA ALA A 13 6.42 -5.06 -10.40
C ALA A 13 6.80 -5.89 -9.18
N TYR A 14 5.91 -6.84 -8.86
CA TYR A 14 6.08 -7.63 -7.66
C TYR A 14 7.32 -8.54 -7.69
N SER A 15 7.49 -9.27 -8.79
CA SER A 15 8.59 -10.23 -8.94
C SER A 15 9.96 -9.56 -9.04
N LYS A 16 10.03 -8.28 -9.42
CA LYS A 16 11.28 -7.58 -9.73
C LYS A 16 12.15 -7.25 -8.55
N TYR A 17 11.56 -6.95 -7.48
CA TYR A 17 12.28 -6.44 -6.32
C TYR A 17 12.09 -7.34 -5.10
N TYR A 18 11.34 -8.43 -5.29
CA TYR A 18 11.00 -9.30 -4.20
C TYR A 18 11.93 -10.53 -4.15
N ALA A 19 12.63 -10.71 -3.05
CA ALA A 19 13.34 -11.93 -2.73
C ALA A 19 12.43 -12.81 -1.85
N PRO A 20 11.90 -13.94 -2.39
CA PRO A 20 11.00 -14.79 -1.65
C PRO A 20 11.73 -15.41 -0.46
N ARG A 21 11.03 -15.56 0.66
CA ARG A 21 11.54 -16.28 1.83
C ARG A 21 11.52 -17.79 1.54
N PRO A 22 12.35 -18.57 2.24
CA PRO A 22 12.35 -20.04 2.12
C PRO A 22 10.95 -20.63 2.24
N GLU A 23 10.18 -20.09 3.16
CA GLU A 23 8.83 -20.50 3.46
C GLU A 23 7.87 -20.29 2.28
N GLU A 24 7.93 -19.11 1.69
CA GLU A 24 7.07 -18.73 0.56
C GLU A 24 7.37 -19.58 -0.68
N ILE A 25 8.66 -19.90 -0.90
CA ILE A 25 9.07 -20.80 -1.95
C ILE A 25 8.43 -22.17 -1.74
N ILE A 26 8.55 -22.72 -0.54
CA ILE A 26 8.03 -24.04 -0.23
C ILE A 26 6.51 -24.07 -0.30
N GLU A 27 5.84 -23.08 0.27
CA GLU A 27 4.37 -22.98 0.20
C GLU A 27 3.88 -22.91 -1.24
N PHE A 28 4.51 -22.05 -2.06
CA PHE A 28 4.18 -21.97 -3.48
C PHE A 28 4.36 -23.31 -4.20
N LEU A 29 5.48 -23.98 -3.96
CA LEU A 29 5.78 -25.27 -4.58
C LEU A 29 4.79 -26.37 -4.15
N CYS A 30 4.40 -26.40 -2.90
CA CYS A 30 3.42 -27.36 -2.39
C CYS A 30 2.05 -27.20 -3.06
N ARG A 31 1.62 -25.94 -3.30
CA ARG A 31 0.33 -25.68 -3.94
C ARG A 31 0.28 -25.94 -5.43
N HIS A 32 1.34 -25.57 -6.13
CA HIS A 32 1.31 -25.58 -7.59
C HIS A 32 1.97 -26.79 -8.23
N LEU A 33 2.77 -27.55 -7.50
CA LEU A 33 3.64 -28.59 -8.06
C LEU A 33 3.53 -29.96 -7.44
N GLN A 34 2.44 -30.26 -6.75
CA GLN A 34 2.24 -31.60 -6.18
C GLN A 34 3.40 -32.05 -5.27
N TYR A 35 3.66 -31.30 -4.20
CA TYR A 35 4.59 -31.61 -3.13
C TYR A 35 6.07 -31.77 -3.54
N PRO A 36 6.90 -30.77 -3.24
CA PRO A 36 8.33 -30.85 -3.50
C PRO A 36 8.96 -31.97 -2.67
N LYS A 37 9.87 -32.74 -3.28
CA LYS A 37 10.61 -33.81 -2.59
C LYS A 37 11.83 -33.22 -1.91
N LYS A 38 12.09 -33.63 -0.66
CA LYS A 38 13.35 -33.33 0.02
C LYS A 38 14.54 -33.90 -0.78
N THR A 39 15.67 -33.21 -0.66
CA THR A 39 16.96 -33.65 -1.19
C THR A 39 17.93 -33.93 -0.04
N ASP A 40 18.99 -34.67 -0.31
CA ASP A 40 20.08 -34.89 0.66
C ASP A 40 20.92 -33.59 0.88
N LYS A 41 20.69 -32.59 0.07
CA LYS A 41 21.35 -31.27 0.15
C LYS A 41 20.47 -30.31 0.91
N ASP A 42 20.95 -29.84 2.07
CA ASP A 42 20.23 -28.88 2.89
C ASP A 42 19.90 -27.60 2.11
N GLY A 43 18.69 -27.07 2.31
CA GLY A 43 18.23 -25.88 1.64
C GLY A 43 17.82 -26.09 0.18
N TYR A 44 17.64 -27.32 -0.29
CA TYR A 44 17.17 -27.62 -1.64
C TYR A 44 15.97 -28.56 -1.63
N VAL A 45 15.08 -28.36 -2.60
CA VAL A 45 13.94 -29.24 -2.88
C VAL A 45 13.95 -29.65 -4.35
N LYS A 46 13.45 -30.85 -4.65
CA LYS A 46 13.25 -31.35 -6.02
C LYS A 46 11.80 -31.17 -6.45
N VAL A 47 11.61 -30.59 -7.64
CA VAL A 47 10.30 -30.40 -8.26
C VAL A 47 10.28 -30.88 -9.71
N LYS A 48 9.10 -30.99 -10.29
CA LYS A 48 8.94 -31.24 -11.73
C LYS A 48 9.36 -29.98 -12.51
N CYS A 49 10.20 -30.15 -13.52
CA CYS A 49 10.59 -29.05 -14.38
C CYS A 49 9.43 -28.65 -15.32
N PRO A 50 9.04 -27.38 -15.39
CA PRO A 50 7.97 -26.94 -16.29
C PRO A 50 8.31 -27.13 -17.79
N THR A 51 9.58 -27.02 -18.14
CA THR A 51 10.06 -27.12 -19.54
C THR A 51 10.30 -28.57 -20.00
N CYS A 52 10.81 -29.40 -19.11
CA CYS A 52 10.96 -30.81 -19.40
C CYS A 52 9.60 -31.50 -19.46
N ARG A 53 9.08 -31.80 -20.64
CA ARG A 53 7.92 -32.69 -20.76
C ARG A 53 8.36 -34.09 -20.34
N PRO A 54 8.01 -34.55 -19.13
CA PRO A 54 8.49 -35.85 -18.66
C PRO A 54 7.86 -36.93 -19.52
N LYS A 55 8.70 -37.83 -20.04
CA LYS A 55 8.25 -39.08 -20.70
C LYS A 55 7.68 -40.09 -19.68
N LYS A 56 7.78 -39.79 -18.37
CA LYS A 56 7.24 -40.59 -17.26
C LYS A 56 6.76 -39.69 -16.13
N ASP A 57 5.59 -39.97 -15.59
CA ASP A 57 4.82 -39.12 -14.65
C ASP A 57 5.48 -38.82 -13.29
N ASN A 58 6.62 -39.38 -12.96
CA ASN A 58 7.24 -39.27 -11.64
C ASN A 58 8.68 -38.73 -11.63
N TYR A 59 9.07 -37.95 -12.64
CA TYR A 59 10.45 -37.50 -12.71
C TYR A 59 10.63 -36.08 -12.17
N PHE A 60 11.30 -35.95 -11.02
CA PHE A 60 11.68 -34.71 -10.40
C PHE A 60 13.09 -34.31 -10.81
N SER A 61 13.23 -33.48 -11.84
CA SER A 61 14.51 -33.13 -12.44
C SER A 61 15.05 -31.77 -12.06
N MET A 62 14.23 -30.92 -11.49
CA MET A 62 14.64 -29.54 -11.12
C MET A 62 14.89 -29.42 -9.63
N MET A 63 16.04 -28.87 -9.27
CA MET A 63 16.40 -28.54 -7.90
C MET A 63 16.18 -27.04 -7.68
N ILE A 64 15.48 -26.67 -6.62
CA ILE A 64 15.26 -25.28 -6.22
C ILE A 64 15.92 -25.07 -4.87
N ASN A 65 16.73 -24.01 -4.79
CA ASN A 65 17.29 -23.55 -3.53
C ASN A 65 16.22 -22.77 -2.75
N THR A 66 15.82 -23.29 -1.60
CA THR A 66 14.77 -22.67 -0.77
C THR A 66 15.19 -21.38 -0.10
N ASN A 67 16.48 -21.08 -0.01
CA ASN A 67 16.96 -19.85 0.64
C ASN A 67 16.87 -18.62 -0.27
N ASN A 68 16.92 -18.80 -1.59
CA ASN A 68 16.96 -17.69 -2.53
C ASN A 68 16.15 -17.90 -3.82
N GLY A 69 15.48 -19.05 -3.96
CA GLY A 69 14.66 -19.37 -5.13
C GLY A 69 15.43 -19.70 -6.40
N THR A 70 16.75 -19.76 -6.39
CA THR A 70 17.50 -20.17 -7.59
C THR A 70 17.23 -21.63 -7.91
N PHE A 71 17.16 -21.97 -9.19
CA PHE A 71 16.91 -23.33 -9.63
C PHE A 71 17.91 -23.80 -10.69
N ASP A 72 18.05 -25.10 -10.78
CA ASP A 72 18.83 -25.81 -11.79
C ASP A 72 18.13 -27.14 -12.16
N CYS A 73 17.86 -27.34 -13.45
CA CYS A 73 17.26 -28.56 -13.94
C CYS A 73 18.32 -29.51 -14.47
N LEU A 74 18.48 -30.66 -13.83
CA LEU A 74 19.46 -31.68 -14.20
C LEU A 74 19.16 -32.36 -15.55
N SER A 75 17.96 -32.19 -16.11
CA SER A 75 17.51 -32.84 -17.33
C SER A 75 17.63 -31.97 -18.58
N CYS A 76 17.28 -30.69 -18.50
CA CYS A 76 17.35 -29.75 -19.62
C CYS A 76 18.37 -28.61 -19.43
N SER A 77 19.12 -28.63 -18.32
CA SER A 77 20.13 -27.63 -17.96
C SER A 77 19.57 -26.21 -17.84
N GLU A 78 18.26 -26.06 -17.76
CA GLU A 78 17.61 -24.76 -17.50
C GLU A 78 17.90 -24.34 -16.07
N LYS A 79 18.34 -23.11 -15.89
CA LYS A 79 18.69 -22.54 -14.58
C LYS A 79 18.38 -21.05 -14.52
N GLY A 80 18.07 -20.57 -13.35
CA GLY A 80 17.71 -19.16 -13.16
C GLY A 80 17.36 -18.80 -11.73
N THR A 81 16.73 -17.68 -11.60
CA THR A 81 16.22 -17.12 -10.35
C THR A 81 14.79 -17.60 -10.08
N TRP A 82 14.25 -17.27 -8.89
CA TRP A 82 12.84 -17.54 -8.57
C TRP A 82 11.90 -16.90 -9.58
N HIS A 83 12.23 -15.71 -10.02
CA HIS A 83 11.46 -15.02 -11.05
C HIS A 83 11.48 -15.77 -12.40
N ASP A 84 12.63 -16.21 -12.85
CA ASP A 84 12.75 -16.99 -14.07
C ASP A 84 11.94 -18.29 -13.98
N TYR A 85 11.91 -18.89 -12.78
CA TYR A 85 11.07 -20.06 -12.52
C TYR A 85 9.58 -19.76 -12.64
N LEU A 86 9.11 -18.64 -12.04
CA LEU A 86 7.73 -18.19 -12.17
C LEU A 86 7.38 -17.85 -13.63
N GLN A 87 8.32 -17.32 -14.38
CA GLN A 87 8.15 -17.08 -15.82
C GLN A 87 8.04 -18.36 -16.62
N MET A 88 8.87 -19.35 -16.31
CA MET A 88 8.77 -20.67 -16.94
C MET A 88 7.40 -21.29 -16.72
N LEU A 89 6.83 -21.11 -15.53
CA LEU A 89 5.46 -21.54 -15.23
C LEU A 89 4.43 -20.75 -16.03
N ASN A 90 4.65 -19.46 -16.23
CA ASN A 90 3.67 -18.50 -16.72
C ASN A 90 3.97 -17.92 -18.12
N LYS A 91 5.15 -18.12 -18.69
CA LYS A 91 5.64 -17.53 -19.96
C LYS A 91 5.77 -16.00 -19.92
N THR A 92 6.24 -15.44 -18.85
CA THR A 92 6.39 -13.99 -18.70
C THR A 92 7.85 -13.52 -18.71
N GLU A 93 8.09 -12.23 -19.01
CA GLU A 93 9.41 -11.67 -19.33
C GLU A 93 10.40 -11.60 -18.16
N SER A 94 11.72 -11.65 -18.51
CA SER A 94 12.81 -11.92 -17.59
C SER A 94 13.12 -10.84 -16.57
N TYR A 95 13.40 -11.30 -15.37
CA TYR A 95 13.67 -10.49 -14.23
C TYR A 95 14.83 -11.03 -13.38
N ARG A 96 15.87 -10.24 -13.19
CA ARG A 96 16.98 -10.58 -12.28
C ARG A 96 16.65 -10.13 -10.87
N ILE A 97 16.50 -11.05 -9.95
CA ILE A 97 16.53 -10.77 -8.52
C ILE A 97 17.97 -10.41 -8.16
N THR A 98 18.29 -9.14 -8.07
CA THR A 98 19.52 -8.72 -7.41
C THR A 98 19.29 -8.89 -5.92
N GLY A 99 19.88 -9.95 -5.35
CA GLY A 99 19.74 -10.25 -3.94
C GLY A 99 20.20 -9.07 -3.09
N SER A 100 19.27 -8.42 -2.44
CA SER A 100 19.57 -7.62 -1.26
C SER A 100 20.14 -8.58 -0.22
N LYS A 101 21.38 -8.36 0.23
CA LYS A 101 22.08 -9.17 1.22
C LYS A 101 21.46 -9.14 2.63
N LYS A 102 20.33 -8.45 2.82
CA LYS A 102 19.55 -8.49 4.06
C LYS A 102 18.12 -8.74 3.71
N ASN A 103 17.67 -9.92 4.06
CA ASN A 103 16.25 -10.25 4.16
C ASN A 103 15.62 -9.22 5.11
N PRO A 104 14.66 -8.38 4.69
CA PRO A 104 13.97 -7.47 5.59
C PRO A 104 13.22 -8.22 6.71
N PHE A 105 13.19 -9.56 6.65
CA PHE A 105 12.64 -10.45 7.66
C PHE A 105 13.73 -11.16 8.48
N GLU A 106 15.02 -10.87 8.24
CA GLU A 106 16.07 -11.33 9.14
C GLU A 106 15.93 -10.63 10.48
N GLU A 107 15.33 -11.40 11.34
CA GLU A 107 15.60 -11.53 12.75
C GLU A 107 15.28 -10.35 13.66
N SER A 108 14.19 -10.49 14.31
CA SER A 108 14.34 -10.69 15.74
C SER A 108 13.69 -12.04 16.06
N ASN A 109 14.46 -13.00 16.52
CA ASN A 109 14.01 -14.18 17.26
C ASN A 109 13.41 -13.75 18.61
N THR A 110 12.49 -12.83 18.60
CA THR A 110 11.58 -12.64 19.72
C THR A 110 10.55 -13.76 19.57
N GLU A 111 10.83 -14.90 20.14
CA GLU A 111 9.81 -15.88 20.42
C GLU A 111 8.80 -15.17 21.30
N PHE A 112 7.62 -14.89 20.78
CA PHE A 112 6.49 -14.38 21.57
C PHE A 112 5.95 -15.53 22.44
N THR A 113 6.77 -16.06 23.33
CA THR A 113 6.39 -17.09 24.30
C THR A 113 5.31 -16.59 25.27
N GLU A 114 5.14 -15.27 25.36
CA GLU A 114 4.22 -14.63 26.29
C GLU A 114 2.78 -14.52 25.80
N VAL A 115 2.49 -14.80 24.51
CA VAL A 115 1.13 -14.67 23.99
C VAL A 115 0.13 -15.59 24.67
N SER A 116 0.59 -16.77 25.09
CA SER A 116 -0.25 -17.67 25.91
C SER A 116 -0.65 -17.01 27.23
N ASN A 117 0.25 -16.22 27.83
CA ASN A 117 -0.03 -15.46 29.04
C ASN A 117 -1.03 -14.32 28.76
N TYR A 118 -0.93 -13.66 27.59
CA TYR A 118 -1.87 -12.61 27.20
C TYR A 118 -3.31 -13.14 27.00
N LYS A 119 -3.46 -14.33 26.42
CA LYS A 119 -4.77 -15.01 26.31
C LYS A 119 -5.36 -15.35 27.67
N ASN A 120 -4.52 -15.85 28.59
CA ASN A 120 -4.94 -16.14 29.96
C ASN A 120 -5.33 -14.86 30.72
N GLU A 121 -4.59 -13.77 30.50
CA GLU A 121 -4.91 -12.48 31.11
C GLU A 121 -6.28 -11.97 30.64
N LEU A 122 -6.60 -12.05 29.34
CA LEU A 122 -7.94 -11.69 28.84
C LEU A 122 -9.04 -12.50 29.54
N SER A 123 -8.81 -13.80 29.80
CA SER A 123 -9.81 -14.65 30.45
C SER A 123 -10.11 -14.23 31.90
N ASN A 124 -9.19 -13.52 32.54
CA ASN A 124 -9.35 -12.97 33.91
C ASN A 124 -10.15 -11.65 33.91
N HIS A 125 -10.34 -11.01 32.74
CA HIS A 125 -11.03 -9.72 32.60
C HIS A 125 -12.41 -9.89 31.95
N SER A 126 -13.34 -10.49 32.68
CA SER A 126 -14.71 -10.75 32.20
C SER A 126 -15.47 -9.47 31.85
N GLU A 127 -15.17 -8.34 32.49
CA GLU A 127 -15.74 -7.02 32.20
C GLU A 127 -15.35 -6.51 30.82
N VAL A 128 -14.11 -6.75 30.37
CA VAL A 128 -13.65 -6.36 29.03
C VAL A 128 -14.31 -7.24 27.96
N ILE A 129 -14.41 -8.53 28.22
CA ILE A 129 -15.11 -9.48 27.34
C ILE A 129 -16.58 -9.07 27.19
N ALA A 130 -17.26 -8.73 28.30
CA ALA A 130 -18.63 -8.28 28.31
C ALA A 130 -18.79 -6.95 27.54
N HIS A 131 -17.85 -6.02 27.69
CA HIS A 131 -17.86 -4.76 26.96
C HIS A 131 -17.72 -4.96 25.45
N ILE A 132 -16.82 -5.85 25.01
CA ILE A 132 -16.66 -6.18 23.58
C ILE A 132 -17.92 -6.87 23.03
N LEU A 133 -18.51 -7.79 23.78
CA LEU A 133 -19.74 -8.45 23.39
C LEU A 133 -20.90 -7.46 23.27
N ASP A 134 -21.03 -6.54 24.21
CA ASP A 134 -22.09 -5.53 24.17
C ASP A 134 -21.90 -4.57 22.99
N LYS A 135 -20.70 -4.03 22.82
CA LYS A 135 -20.40 -3.01 21.83
C LYS A 135 -20.32 -3.53 20.41
N PHE A 136 -19.66 -4.66 20.17
CA PHE A 136 -19.37 -5.19 18.83
C PHE A 136 -20.12 -6.50 18.50
N LYS A 137 -20.82 -7.07 19.47
CA LYS A 137 -21.48 -8.39 19.34
C LYS A 137 -20.48 -9.52 19.04
N ILE A 138 -19.19 -9.33 19.34
CA ILE A 138 -18.15 -10.35 19.19
C ILE A 138 -18.16 -11.26 20.42
N THR A 139 -18.28 -12.56 20.20
CA THR A 139 -18.32 -13.56 21.27
C THR A 139 -16.92 -13.86 21.79
N TYR A 140 -16.82 -14.31 23.03
CA TYR A 140 -15.56 -14.75 23.62
C TYR A 140 -14.90 -15.90 22.85
N ASP A 141 -15.70 -16.78 22.26
CA ASP A 141 -15.20 -17.88 21.43
C ASP A 141 -14.48 -17.34 20.17
N THR A 142 -15.04 -16.30 19.54
CA THR A 142 -14.38 -15.62 18.42
C THR A 142 -13.06 -14.96 18.85
N LEU A 143 -13.03 -14.28 20.00
CA LEU A 143 -11.80 -13.69 20.54
C LEU A 143 -10.72 -14.76 20.76
N ARG A 144 -11.10 -15.93 21.28
CA ARG A 144 -10.19 -17.08 21.47
C ARG A 144 -9.65 -17.61 20.13
N HIS A 145 -10.50 -17.78 19.15
CA HIS A 145 -10.08 -18.23 17.82
C HIS A 145 -9.04 -17.29 17.21
N TYR A 146 -9.21 -15.99 17.39
CA TYR A 146 -8.27 -14.98 16.90
C TYR A 146 -7.03 -14.78 17.82
N GLU A 147 -6.90 -15.57 18.86
CA GLU A 147 -5.80 -15.46 19.84
C GLU A 147 -5.67 -14.07 20.45
N VAL A 148 -6.79 -13.36 20.58
CA VAL A 148 -6.84 -12.06 21.25
C VAL A 148 -6.47 -12.23 22.71
N GLY A 149 -5.66 -11.30 23.23
CA GLY A 149 -5.19 -11.32 24.61
C GLY A 149 -5.18 -9.94 25.24
N MET A 150 -4.59 -9.85 26.43
CA MET A 150 -4.37 -8.59 27.14
C MET A 150 -2.95 -8.51 27.68
N ALA A 151 -2.36 -7.32 27.62
CA ALA A 151 -1.05 -7.03 28.19
C ALA A 151 -0.92 -5.53 28.51
N ARG A 152 0.12 -5.17 29.29
CA ARG A 152 0.42 -3.76 29.55
C ARG A 152 1.46 -3.25 28.57
N TYR A 153 1.20 -2.09 27.99
CA TYR A 153 2.09 -1.44 27.04
C TYR A 153 2.32 0.02 27.38
N ILE A 154 3.56 0.47 27.18
CA ILE A 154 3.91 1.89 27.16
C ILE A 154 3.84 2.36 25.71
N ASN A 155 3.38 3.58 25.48
CA ASN A 155 3.36 4.13 24.13
C ASN A 155 4.78 4.24 23.57
N ASN A 156 5.12 3.35 22.65
CA ASN A 156 6.39 3.32 21.94
C ASN A 156 6.22 3.44 20.40
N ASN A 157 4.99 3.73 19.94
CA ASN A 157 4.72 3.92 18.54
C ASN A 157 5.00 5.38 18.14
N PRO A 158 5.94 5.65 17.21
CA PRO A 158 6.27 7.01 16.79
C PRO A 158 5.12 7.74 16.09
N THR A 159 4.11 7.02 15.58
CA THR A 159 2.93 7.63 14.94
C THR A 159 1.83 7.98 15.94
N VAL A 160 1.93 7.54 17.18
CA VAL A 160 0.97 7.84 18.25
C VAL A 160 1.60 8.84 19.20
N PRO A 161 0.97 9.98 19.48
CA PRO A 161 1.49 10.95 20.43
C PRO A 161 1.77 10.30 21.80
N ASN A 162 2.84 10.71 22.45
CA ASN A 162 3.13 10.26 23.80
C ASN A 162 1.90 10.49 24.69
N ILE A 163 1.47 9.43 25.37
CA ILE A 163 0.34 9.51 26.29
C ILE A 163 0.77 10.35 27.50
N PRO A 164 0.12 11.48 27.78
CA PRO A 164 0.40 12.24 28.98
C PRO A 164 0.23 11.32 30.23
N GLN A 165 1.18 11.37 31.16
CA GLN A 165 1.08 10.57 32.40
C GLN A 165 -0.23 10.81 33.18
N SER A 166 -0.83 12.00 33.01
CA SER A 166 -2.14 12.33 33.61
C SER A 166 -3.31 11.49 33.07
N TRP A 167 -3.14 10.83 31.93
CA TRP A 167 -4.19 9.96 31.34
C TRP A 167 -4.12 8.53 31.84
N LEU A 168 -3.02 8.14 32.45
CA LEU A 168 -2.88 6.84 33.08
C LEU A 168 -3.67 6.83 34.38
N LYS A 169 -4.66 5.93 34.49
CA LYS A 169 -5.70 6.00 35.52
C LYS A 169 -5.29 5.49 36.91
N GLY A 170 -4.13 4.87 37.05
CA GLY A 170 -3.72 4.30 38.33
C GLY A 170 -2.21 4.23 38.54
N PRO A 171 -1.76 3.98 39.79
CA PRO A 171 -0.34 3.86 40.08
C PRO A 171 0.36 2.73 39.30
N GLU A 172 -0.38 1.67 39.00
CA GLU A 172 0.12 0.57 38.18
C GLU A 172 0.31 0.98 36.70
N ASP A 173 -0.63 1.76 36.14
CA ASP A 173 -0.53 2.24 34.78
C ASP A 173 0.67 3.17 34.59
N GLN A 174 0.96 3.99 35.58
CA GLN A 174 2.14 4.87 35.59
C GLN A 174 3.46 4.11 35.66
N LYS A 175 3.48 2.94 36.31
CA LYS A 175 4.68 2.14 36.51
C LYS A 175 4.90 1.08 35.41
N TYR A 176 3.81 0.44 34.96
CA TYR A 176 3.86 -0.74 34.08
C TYR A 176 3.25 -0.52 32.69
N GLY A 177 2.76 0.69 32.41
CA GLY A 177 2.05 1.01 31.19
C GLY A 177 0.54 0.76 31.28
N GLU A 178 -0.15 1.12 30.20
CA GLU A 178 -1.60 1.03 30.07
C GLU A 178 -2.04 -0.40 29.76
N LEU A 179 -3.18 -0.81 30.30
CA LEU A 179 -3.77 -2.11 30.01
C LEU A 179 -4.38 -2.09 28.61
N CYS A 180 -3.89 -2.96 27.75
CA CYS A 180 -4.25 -3.03 26.33
C CYS A 180 -4.82 -4.39 25.97
N ILE A 181 -5.78 -4.39 25.06
CA ILE A 181 -6.13 -5.57 24.28
C ILE A 181 -5.08 -5.77 23.20
N THR A 182 -4.71 -7.01 22.92
CA THR A 182 -3.64 -7.37 21.98
C THR A 182 -4.19 -8.17 20.81
N PHE A 183 -3.78 -7.78 19.60
CA PHE A 183 -4.16 -8.41 18.35
C PHE A 183 -2.90 -8.97 17.65
N PRO A 184 -2.66 -10.30 17.74
CA PRO A 184 -1.48 -10.91 17.15
C PRO A 184 -1.59 -10.99 15.64
N ARG A 185 -0.55 -10.58 14.93
CA ARG A 185 -0.43 -10.70 13.49
C ARG A 185 0.49 -11.85 13.15
N THR A 186 0.00 -12.80 12.38
CA THR A 186 0.68 -14.06 12.13
C THR A 186 1.15 -14.18 10.69
N VAL A 187 2.21 -14.96 10.52
CA VAL A 187 2.80 -15.36 9.25
C VAL A 187 3.00 -16.86 9.25
N PRO A 188 3.11 -17.51 8.08
CA PRO A 188 3.53 -18.91 8.01
C PRO A 188 4.87 -19.12 8.72
N SER A 189 4.97 -20.19 9.51
CA SER A 189 6.21 -20.61 10.16
C SER A 189 6.58 -22.00 9.70
N PHE A 190 7.86 -22.19 9.37
CA PHE A 190 8.35 -23.42 8.78
C PHE A 190 9.60 -23.96 9.50
N LYS A 191 9.85 -23.50 10.71
CA LYS A 191 11.03 -23.91 11.51
C LYS A 191 11.09 -25.43 11.76
N ASP A 192 9.95 -26.15 11.70
CA ASP A 192 9.85 -27.58 11.99
C ASP A 192 9.18 -28.37 10.87
N PHE A 193 9.43 -28.03 9.61
CA PHE A 193 8.79 -28.67 8.47
C PHE A 193 9.25 -30.14 8.34
N LYS A 194 8.70 -31.00 9.15
CA LYS A 194 8.78 -32.45 8.97
C LYS A 194 7.64 -33.02 8.12
N ASP A 195 6.48 -32.34 8.17
CA ASP A 195 5.27 -32.72 7.43
C ASP A 195 4.65 -31.48 6.77
N TYR A 196 4.39 -31.57 5.47
CA TYR A 196 3.72 -30.53 4.68
C TYR A 196 2.19 -30.62 4.78
N THR A 197 1.67 -31.23 5.81
CA THR A 197 0.22 -31.47 5.98
C THR A 197 -0.49 -30.38 6.76
N GLU A 198 0.25 -29.58 7.57
CA GLU A 198 -0.33 -28.52 8.37
C GLU A 198 0.41 -27.19 8.17
N LEU A 199 -0.36 -26.10 8.06
CA LEU A 199 0.17 -24.74 8.06
C LEU A 199 0.42 -24.31 9.51
N LYS A 200 1.69 -24.32 9.94
CA LYS A 200 2.06 -23.70 11.20
C LYS A 200 2.27 -22.20 11.00
N THR A 201 1.87 -21.41 11.96
CA THR A 201 2.05 -19.95 11.95
C THR A 201 2.87 -19.50 13.15
N SER A 202 3.57 -18.39 12.97
CA SER A 202 4.27 -17.68 14.06
C SER A 202 3.79 -16.23 14.13
N ILE A 203 3.90 -15.63 15.31
CA ILE A 203 3.55 -14.24 15.49
C ILE A 203 4.69 -13.37 14.96
N ALA A 204 4.37 -12.48 14.02
CA ALA A 204 5.30 -11.52 13.45
C ALA A 204 5.28 -10.19 14.21
N ARG A 205 4.09 -9.79 14.69
CA ARG A 205 3.87 -8.49 15.33
C ARG A 205 2.59 -8.52 16.16
N ILE A 206 2.55 -7.74 17.23
CA ILE A 206 1.35 -7.53 18.05
C ILE A 206 0.93 -6.07 17.91
N LYS A 207 -0.37 -5.83 17.71
CA LYS A 207 -1.00 -4.51 17.88
C LYS A 207 -1.63 -4.46 19.26
N ALA A 208 -1.31 -3.43 20.04
CA ALA A 208 -1.84 -3.20 21.37
C ALA A 208 -2.72 -1.94 21.37
N CYS A 209 -3.97 -2.08 21.79
CA CYS A 209 -4.96 -1.00 21.82
C CYS A 209 -5.50 -0.81 23.24
N SER A 210 -5.69 0.44 23.65
CA SER A 210 -6.17 0.82 24.96
C SER A 210 -7.60 0.37 25.22
N VAL A 211 -7.83 -0.37 26.28
CA VAL A 211 -9.19 -0.70 26.74
C VAL A 211 -9.92 0.55 27.24
N ASN A 212 -9.20 1.47 27.86
CA ASN A 212 -9.76 2.67 28.50
C ASN A 212 -10.04 3.81 27.52
N ARG A 213 -9.45 3.78 26.31
CA ARG A 213 -9.56 4.82 25.28
C ARG A 213 -10.18 4.28 24.01
N ASP A 214 -11.27 3.56 24.17
CA ASP A 214 -12.08 3.07 23.06
C ASP A 214 -11.30 2.31 21.96
N PHE A 215 -10.35 1.48 22.37
CA PHE A 215 -9.48 0.68 21.51
C PHE A 215 -8.53 1.50 20.62
N GLU A 216 -8.18 2.72 21.04
CA GLU A 216 -7.12 3.48 20.38
C GLU A 216 -5.79 2.75 20.41
N LEU A 217 -5.02 2.89 19.34
CA LEU A 217 -3.69 2.32 19.23
C LEU A 217 -2.73 2.89 20.29
N VAL A 218 -2.08 2.02 21.04
CA VAL A 218 -1.04 2.35 22.00
C VAL A 218 0.34 2.02 21.47
N ALA A 219 0.52 0.81 20.97
CA ALA A 219 1.83 0.34 20.53
C ALA A 219 1.72 -0.73 19.45
N TYR A 220 2.79 -0.85 18.68
CA TYR A 220 3.12 -2.05 17.92
C TYR A 220 4.37 -2.71 18.52
N ASP A 221 4.34 -4.04 18.67
CA ASP A 221 5.46 -4.82 19.17
C ASP A 221 5.85 -5.92 18.17
N PRO A 222 7.02 -5.84 17.53
CA PRO A 222 7.97 -4.72 17.58
C PRO A 222 7.44 -3.44 16.89
N PRO A 223 7.98 -2.26 17.23
CA PRO A 223 7.57 -0.98 16.62
C PRO A 223 7.80 -0.93 15.11
N SER A 224 8.89 -1.54 14.63
CA SER A 224 9.19 -1.63 13.20
C SER A 224 8.11 -2.40 12.45
N PHE A 225 7.83 -1.98 11.20
CA PHE A 225 6.90 -2.71 10.35
C PHE A 225 7.37 -4.16 10.13
N ARG A 226 6.44 -5.10 10.32
CA ARG A 226 6.62 -6.49 9.95
C ARG A 226 5.36 -6.99 9.25
N ALA A 227 5.56 -7.71 8.16
CA ALA A 227 4.47 -8.38 7.47
C ALA A 227 3.82 -9.39 8.41
N GLY A 228 2.52 -9.45 8.37
CA GLY A 228 1.70 -10.39 9.14
C GLY A 228 0.26 -9.95 9.08
N LEU A 229 -0.66 -10.89 9.09
CA LEU A 229 -2.10 -10.63 9.05
C LEU A 229 -2.75 -11.10 10.35
N PHE A 230 -3.61 -10.27 10.88
CA PHE A 230 -4.48 -10.68 11.98
C PHE A 230 -5.47 -11.73 11.46
N GLY A 231 -5.54 -12.87 12.12
CA GLY A 231 -6.40 -13.98 11.73
C GLY A 231 -5.79 -14.96 10.71
N TYR A 232 -4.56 -14.76 10.21
CA TYR A 232 -3.98 -15.65 9.18
C TYR A 232 -3.87 -17.11 9.63
N HIS A 233 -3.66 -17.37 10.92
CA HIS A 233 -3.59 -18.70 11.52
C HIS A 233 -4.91 -19.50 11.44
N LEU A 234 -6.04 -18.84 11.14
CA LEU A 234 -7.34 -19.50 10.93
C LEU A 234 -7.42 -20.25 9.60
N ALA A 235 -6.55 -19.91 8.65
CA ALA A 235 -6.55 -20.55 7.34
C ALA A 235 -5.65 -21.79 7.35
N SER A 236 -6.19 -22.92 6.93
CA SER A 236 -5.44 -24.15 6.66
C SER A 236 -4.80 -24.13 5.26
N LEU A 237 -4.01 -25.16 4.93
CA LEU A 237 -3.45 -25.31 3.59
C LEU A 237 -4.55 -25.49 2.51
N GLU A 238 -5.68 -26.04 2.88
CA GLU A 238 -6.82 -26.28 1.98
C GLU A 238 -7.77 -25.10 1.85
N THR A 239 -7.53 -24.03 2.62
CA THR A 239 -8.38 -22.84 2.55
C THR A 239 -8.23 -22.15 1.20
N GLU A 240 -9.30 -22.11 0.42
CA GLU A 240 -9.34 -21.48 -0.90
C GLU A 240 -9.89 -20.05 -0.86
N ALA A 241 -10.88 -19.81 -0.02
CA ALA A 241 -11.57 -18.53 0.09
C ALA A 241 -11.29 -17.84 1.42
N VAL A 242 -11.04 -16.54 1.37
CA VAL A 242 -10.80 -15.70 2.56
C VAL A 242 -11.45 -14.34 2.42
N ILE A 243 -11.66 -13.69 3.56
CA ILE A 243 -12.14 -12.31 3.64
C ILE A 243 -10.97 -11.41 4.05
N LEU A 244 -10.80 -10.28 3.37
CA LEU A 244 -9.87 -9.22 3.73
C LEU A 244 -10.67 -8.02 4.24
N ALA A 245 -10.57 -7.75 5.54
CA ALA A 245 -11.34 -6.74 6.25
C ALA A 245 -10.49 -5.50 6.59
N GLY A 246 -11.16 -4.38 6.86
CA GLY A 246 -10.53 -3.10 7.13
C GLY A 246 -9.87 -3.02 8.51
N ASN A 247 -10.44 -3.66 9.52
CA ASN A 247 -9.93 -3.66 10.89
C ASN A 247 -10.16 -5.00 11.59
N GLU A 248 -9.64 -5.14 12.82
CA GLU A 248 -9.69 -6.37 13.58
C GLU A 248 -11.12 -6.78 13.95
N PHE A 249 -11.96 -5.84 14.32
CA PHE A 249 -13.36 -6.13 14.69
C PHE A 249 -14.19 -6.54 13.47
N ASP A 250 -13.94 -5.95 12.30
CA ASP A 250 -14.56 -6.37 11.05
C ASP A 250 -14.17 -7.79 10.65
N ALA A 251 -12.88 -8.14 10.79
CA ALA A 251 -12.42 -9.49 10.52
C ALA A 251 -13.08 -10.51 11.45
N MET A 252 -13.16 -10.22 12.74
CA MET A 252 -13.81 -11.07 13.72
C MET A 252 -15.32 -11.19 13.47
N ALA A 253 -15.99 -10.09 13.15
CA ALA A 253 -17.42 -10.07 12.84
C ALA A 253 -17.72 -10.94 11.60
N ALA A 254 -16.95 -10.73 10.53
CA ALA A 254 -17.11 -11.51 9.31
C ALA A 254 -16.91 -13.02 9.54
N TYR A 255 -15.84 -13.39 10.25
CA TYR A 255 -15.57 -14.79 10.59
C TYR A 255 -16.64 -15.40 11.51
N GLN A 256 -17.09 -14.64 12.52
CA GLN A 256 -18.06 -15.13 13.50
C GLN A 256 -19.34 -15.65 12.84
N ASP A 257 -19.82 -14.96 11.82
CA ASP A 257 -21.06 -15.32 11.15
C ASP A 257 -20.84 -16.24 9.94
N THR A 258 -19.83 -15.92 9.09
CA THR A 258 -19.62 -16.64 7.83
C THR A 258 -18.78 -17.91 7.97
N LYS A 259 -17.99 -18.05 9.02
CA LYS A 259 -16.97 -19.10 9.23
C LYS A 259 -15.87 -19.14 8.17
N ILE A 260 -15.82 -18.17 7.27
CA ILE A 260 -14.73 -18.02 6.31
C ILE A 260 -13.57 -17.31 7.02
N PRO A 261 -12.32 -17.82 6.94
CA PRO A 261 -11.18 -17.13 7.53
C PRO A 261 -11.10 -15.68 7.05
N ALA A 262 -11.14 -14.76 8.00
CA ALA A 262 -11.13 -13.34 7.73
C ALA A 262 -9.87 -12.71 8.32
N PHE A 263 -9.20 -11.87 7.53
CA PHE A 263 -7.92 -11.27 7.88
C PHE A 263 -8.04 -9.76 7.93
N CYS A 264 -7.26 -9.14 8.81
CA CYS A 264 -7.04 -7.70 8.81
C CYS A 264 -5.59 -7.39 8.44
N LEU A 265 -5.39 -6.31 7.68
CA LEU A 265 -4.08 -5.82 7.27
C LEU A 265 -3.21 -5.37 8.47
N PRO A 266 -1.86 -5.34 8.32
CA PRO A 266 -0.95 -5.03 9.44
C PRO A 266 -0.98 -3.57 9.91
N THR A 267 -1.55 -2.68 9.13
CA THR A 267 -1.69 -1.26 9.45
C THR A 267 -3.10 -0.79 9.12
N GLU A 268 -3.57 0.24 9.80
CA GLU A 268 -4.82 0.92 9.46
C GLU A 268 -4.69 1.77 8.19
N SER A 269 -3.54 1.67 7.51
CA SER A 269 -3.29 2.41 6.29
C SER A 269 -4.13 1.86 5.13
N SER A 270 -4.51 2.76 4.26
CA SER A 270 -5.13 2.48 2.97
C SER A 270 -4.20 1.76 1.97
N GLN A 271 -3.14 1.11 2.46
CA GLN A 271 -2.07 0.55 1.64
C GLN A 271 -1.99 -0.97 1.79
N LEU A 272 -1.86 -1.63 0.68
CA LEU A 272 -1.56 -3.06 0.61
C LEU A 272 -0.07 -3.24 0.29
N HIS A 273 0.75 -3.35 1.34
CA HIS A 273 2.20 -3.48 1.21
C HIS A 273 2.62 -4.71 0.41
N LEU A 274 3.68 -4.58 -0.40
CA LEU A 274 4.25 -5.70 -1.16
C LEU A 274 4.52 -6.94 -0.32
N GLN A 275 4.96 -6.75 0.91
CA GLN A 275 5.28 -7.84 1.84
C GLN A 275 4.07 -8.66 2.26
N ILE A 276 2.84 -8.14 2.08
CA ILE A 276 1.60 -8.85 2.38
C ILE A 276 1.13 -9.70 1.21
N LEU A 277 1.45 -9.31 -0.03
CA LEU A 277 0.97 -10.00 -1.22
C LEU A 277 1.28 -11.51 -1.23
N PRO A 278 2.50 -11.97 -0.81
CA PRO A 278 2.78 -13.38 -0.74
C PRO A 278 1.85 -14.16 0.19
N LEU A 279 1.45 -13.55 1.29
CA LEU A 279 0.54 -14.17 2.25
C LEU A 279 -0.85 -14.42 1.65
N LEU A 280 -1.28 -13.53 0.73
CA LEU A 280 -2.57 -13.61 0.07
C LEU A 280 -2.54 -14.37 -1.26
N GLN A 281 -1.34 -14.66 -1.80
CA GLN A 281 -1.15 -15.28 -3.10
C GLN A 281 -1.83 -16.64 -3.23
N ARG A 282 -1.78 -17.43 -2.18
CA ARG A 282 -2.26 -18.80 -2.15
C ARG A 282 -3.78 -18.96 -2.27
N PHE A 283 -4.55 -17.93 -2.02
CA PHE A 283 -6.00 -18.02 -2.02
C PHE A 283 -6.57 -17.83 -3.42
N SER A 284 -7.44 -18.72 -3.84
CA SER A 284 -8.09 -18.67 -5.15
C SER A 284 -9.26 -17.68 -5.18
N LYS A 285 -9.81 -17.34 -3.99
CA LYS A 285 -10.92 -16.41 -3.85
C LYS A 285 -10.72 -15.48 -2.66
N ILE A 286 -10.80 -14.17 -2.90
CA ILE A 286 -10.63 -13.15 -1.87
C ILE A 286 -11.84 -12.22 -1.89
N TYR A 287 -12.54 -12.16 -0.78
CA TYR A 287 -13.59 -11.17 -0.57
C TYR A 287 -12.96 -9.93 0.06
N VAL A 288 -12.99 -8.81 -0.63
CA VAL A 288 -12.52 -7.53 -0.11
C VAL A 288 -13.70 -6.84 0.55
N TRP A 289 -13.68 -6.76 1.88
CA TRP A 289 -14.74 -6.23 2.70
C TRP A 289 -14.25 -5.06 3.54
N LEU A 290 -14.18 -3.90 2.93
CA LEU A 290 -13.84 -2.63 3.55
C LEU A 290 -15.12 -1.82 3.83
N ASP A 291 -14.96 -0.58 4.28
CA ASP A 291 -16.09 0.32 4.48
C ASP A 291 -16.84 0.59 3.17
N ASP A 292 -18.16 0.56 3.22
CA ASP A 292 -19.01 0.79 2.06
C ASP A 292 -19.30 2.30 1.89
N ASP A 293 -18.21 3.08 1.76
CA ASP A 293 -18.18 4.50 1.46
C ASP A 293 -17.24 4.78 0.26
N VAL A 294 -17.01 6.05 -0.06
CA VAL A 294 -16.18 6.43 -1.22
C VAL A 294 -14.74 5.97 -1.04
N ILE A 295 -14.16 6.19 0.13
CA ILE A 295 -12.77 5.85 0.43
C ILE A 295 -12.58 4.33 0.42
N GLY A 296 -13.45 3.60 1.10
CA GLY A 296 -13.39 2.15 1.15
C GLY A 296 -13.60 1.50 -0.22
N GLN A 297 -14.42 2.10 -1.10
CA GLN A 297 -14.60 1.64 -2.46
C GLN A 297 -13.33 1.84 -3.30
N ASP A 298 -12.72 3.03 -3.25
CA ASP A 298 -11.46 3.31 -3.96
C ASP A 298 -10.35 2.36 -3.52
N MET A 299 -10.25 2.12 -2.22
CA MET A 299 -9.31 1.15 -1.65
C MET A 299 -9.61 -0.28 -2.11
N SER A 300 -10.87 -0.67 -2.11
CA SER A 300 -11.28 -2.00 -2.56
C SER A 300 -10.91 -2.24 -4.01
N GLU A 301 -11.16 -1.26 -4.89
CA GLU A 301 -10.76 -1.34 -6.29
C GLU A 301 -9.23 -1.43 -6.46
N MET A 302 -8.48 -0.64 -5.71
CA MET A 302 -7.03 -0.69 -5.72
C MET A 302 -6.51 -2.05 -5.25
N PHE A 303 -7.06 -2.60 -4.17
CA PHE A 303 -6.68 -3.91 -3.66
C PHE A 303 -7.00 -5.02 -4.65
N VAL A 304 -8.18 -4.98 -5.27
CA VAL A 304 -8.60 -5.94 -6.29
C VAL A 304 -7.66 -5.92 -7.50
N LYS A 305 -7.31 -4.73 -8.01
CA LYS A 305 -6.34 -4.57 -9.11
C LYS A 305 -4.95 -5.12 -8.73
N LYS A 306 -4.55 -4.98 -7.48
CA LYS A 306 -3.25 -5.43 -6.96
C LYS A 306 -3.23 -6.93 -6.66
N LEU A 307 -4.34 -7.49 -6.16
CA LEU A 307 -4.49 -8.89 -5.80
C LEU A 307 -4.88 -9.79 -6.99
N GLY A 308 -5.49 -9.24 -8.03
CA GLY A 308 -5.99 -9.93 -9.20
C GLY A 308 -7.52 -9.91 -9.30
N ILE A 309 -8.01 -9.26 -10.35
CA ILE A 309 -9.44 -8.99 -10.59
C ILE A 309 -10.26 -10.29 -10.61
N GLU A 310 -9.71 -11.35 -11.19
CA GLU A 310 -10.44 -12.60 -11.45
C GLU A 310 -10.74 -13.41 -10.19
N ARG A 311 -9.98 -13.21 -9.12
CA ARG A 311 -10.14 -13.94 -7.85
C ARG A 311 -10.70 -13.10 -6.71
N CYS A 312 -10.94 -11.82 -6.95
CA CYS A 312 -11.43 -10.89 -5.95
C CYS A 312 -12.88 -10.51 -6.18
N LEU A 313 -13.61 -10.41 -5.08
CA LEU A 313 -14.98 -9.92 -5.04
C LEU A 313 -15.08 -8.79 -4.03
N ILE A 314 -15.72 -7.68 -4.41
CA ILE A 314 -15.97 -6.54 -3.53
C ILE A 314 -17.29 -6.77 -2.81
N VAL A 315 -17.28 -6.62 -1.50
CA VAL A 315 -18.46 -6.76 -0.64
C VAL A 315 -19.07 -5.39 -0.39
N ASN A 316 -20.33 -5.22 -0.79
CA ASN A 316 -21.11 -4.01 -0.54
C ASN A 316 -22.03 -4.25 0.67
N THR A 317 -21.64 -3.74 1.83
CA THR A 317 -22.33 -3.99 3.10
C THR A 317 -23.72 -3.39 3.11
N ARG A 318 -23.88 -2.21 2.51
CA ARG A 318 -25.15 -1.48 2.44
C ARG A 318 -26.17 -2.10 1.49
N CYS A 319 -25.75 -2.87 0.52
CA CYS A 319 -26.62 -3.50 -0.48
C CYS A 319 -27.62 -2.51 -1.13
N GLY A 320 -27.18 -1.26 -1.38
CA GLY A 320 -28.03 -0.20 -1.94
C GLY A 320 -28.93 0.53 -0.92
N ASN A 321 -28.84 0.20 0.36
CA ASN A 321 -29.49 0.95 1.43
C ASN A 321 -28.47 1.91 2.09
N LEU A 322 -28.68 3.16 1.93
CA LEU A 322 -27.77 4.23 2.29
C LEU A 322 -27.58 4.45 3.77
N ASP A 323 -28.61 4.24 4.54
CA ASP A 323 -28.61 4.27 5.99
C ASP A 323 -28.11 2.93 6.58
N GLY A 324 -27.66 2.03 5.71
CA GLY A 324 -27.16 0.72 6.09
C GLY A 324 -25.79 0.77 6.76
N PRO A 325 -25.39 -0.34 7.39
CA PRO A 325 -24.09 -0.46 8.04
C PRO A 325 -22.94 -0.30 7.04
N LEU A 326 -21.85 0.36 7.46
CA LEU A 326 -20.69 0.62 6.61
C LEU A 326 -19.83 -0.62 6.37
N ASN A 327 -19.66 -1.45 7.39
CA ASN A 327 -18.71 -2.55 7.42
C ASN A 327 -19.27 -3.79 8.14
N ALA A 328 -18.45 -4.84 8.22
CA ALA A 328 -18.89 -6.12 8.77
C ALA A 328 -19.28 -6.04 10.26
N SER A 329 -18.53 -5.29 11.07
CA SER A 329 -18.85 -5.15 12.49
C SER A 329 -20.16 -4.40 12.72
N GLN A 330 -20.39 -3.31 11.98
CA GLN A 330 -21.66 -2.59 12.04
C GLN A 330 -22.84 -3.42 11.53
N ALA A 331 -22.61 -4.25 10.50
CA ALA A 331 -23.63 -5.17 10.00
C ALA A 331 -24.01 -6.22 11.06
N LEU A 332 -23.02 -6.77 11.76
CA LEU A 332 -23.25 -7.70 12.86
C LEU A 332 -24.02 -7.05 14.01
N ILE A 333 -23.65 -5.83 14.41
CA ILE A 333 -24.33 -5.05 15.45
C ILE A 333 -25.79 -4.79 15.06
N ALA A 334 -26.03 -4.47 13.79
CA ALA A 334 -27.36 -4.25 13.25
C ALA A 334 -28.20 -5.54 13.04
N GLY A 335 -27.65 -6.70 13.40
CA GLY A 335 -28.32 -8.00 13.24
C GLY A 335 -28.58 -8.41 11.79
N ARG A 336 -27.72 -7.96 10.86
CA ARG A 336 -27.81 -8.35 9.45
C ARG A 336 -27.19 -9.73 9.25
N ASP A 337 -27.69 -10.46 8.28
CA ASP A 337 -27.10 -11.73 7.83
C ASP A 337 -25.86 -11.46 6.97
N LEU A 338 -24.69 -11.72 7.53
CA LEU A 338 -23.41 -11.47 6.86
C LEU A 338 -23.17 -12.46 5.70
N ASN A 339 -23.74 -13.65 5.77
CA ASN A 339 -23.69 -14.62 4.66
C ASN A 339 -24.46 -14.11 3.46
N GLN A 340 -25.64 -13.50 3.68
CA GLN A 340 -26.42 -12.90 2.61
C GLN A 340 -25.67 -11.70 1.99
N ILE A 341 -25.06 -10.85 2.82
CA ILE A 341 -24.23 -9.72 2.33
C ILE A 341 -23.09 -10.25 1.47
N LEU A 342 -22.36 -11.26 1.96
CA LEU A 342 -21.24 -11.86 1.26
C LEU A 342 -21.65 -12.50 -0.09
N SER A 343 -22.83 -13.14 -0.13
CA SER A 343 -23.34 -13.76 -1.35
C SER A 343 -23.66 -12.74 -2.45
N ASN A 344 -23.93 -11.49 -2.08
CA ASN A 344 -24.19 -10.38 -3.00
C ASN A 344 -22.91 -9.65 -3.46
N SER A 345 -21.72 -10.13 -3.07
CA SER A 345 -20.46 -9.56 -3.50
C SER A 345 -20.29 -9.62 -5.02
N LYS A 346 -19.64 -8.59 -5.59
CA LYS A 346 -19.53 -8.42 -7.03
C LYS A 346 -18.06 -8.36 -7.46
N PRO A 347 -17.70 -8.92 -8.61
CA PRO A 347 -16.38 -8.69 -9.19
C PRO A 347 -16.26 -7.24 -9.66
N LEU A 348 -15.03 -6.74 -9.71
CA LEU A 348 -14.77 -5.45 -10.34
C LEU A 348 -15.06 -5.56 -11.84
N PRO A 349 -15.86 -4.65 -12.42
CA PRO A 349 -16.14 -4.67 -13.84
C PRO A 349 -14.86 -4.53 -14.67
N HIS A 350 -14.66 -5.42 -15.62
CA HIS A 350 -13.47 -5.42 -16.49
C HIS A 350 -13.70 -4.67 -17.82
N GLU A 351 -14.89 -4.12 -18.03
CA GLU A 351 -15.29 -3.60 -19.33
C GLU A 351 -14.98 -2.11 -19.48
N GLN A 352 -14.51 -1.73 -20.67
CA GLN A 352 -14.32 -0.33 -21.08
C GLN A 352 -15.66 0.40 -21.26
N ILE A 353 -16.75 -0.34 -21.38
CA ILE A 353 -18.11 0.19 -21.52
C ILE A 353 -18.92 -0.28 -20.30
N ILE A 354 -19.25 0.63 -19.43
CA ILE A 354 -20.05 0.39 -18.22
C ILE A 354 -21.40 1.09 -18.38
N ASN A 355 -22.47 0.42 -17.96
CA ASN A 355 -23.78 1.03 -17.86
C ASN A 355 -23.97 1.72 -16.50
N PHE A 356 -25.04 2.51 -16.37
CA PHE A 356 -25.32 3.24 -15.13
C PHE A 356 -25.52 2.32 -13.92
N ASP A 357 -26.08 1.15 -14.10
CA ASP A 357 -26.30 0.20 -13.00
C ASP A 357 -25.00 -0.27 -12.36
N HIS A 358 -23.89 -0.31 -13.12
CA HIS A 358 -22.57 -0.67 -12.60
C HIS A 358 -21.95 0.44 -11.73
N ILE A 359 -22.22 1.71 -12.04
CA ILE A 359 -21.64 2.86 -11.34
C ILE A 359 -22.63 3.52 -10.35
N LYS A 360 -23.89 3.15 -10.38
CA LYS A 360 -24.96 3.75 -9.59
C LYS A 360 -24.62 3.86 -8.10
N ASP A 361 -24.11 2.78 -7.51
CA ASP A 361 -23.76 2.75 -6.09
C ASP A 361 -22.57 3.69 -5.79
N GLY A 362 -21.59 3.78 -6.70
CA GLY A 362 -20.49 4.74 -6.60
C GLY A 362 -20.97 6.20 -6.66
N VAL A 363 -21.75 6.53 -7.68
CA VAL A 363 -22.37 7.87 -7.83
C VAL A 363 -23.12 8.27 -6.57
N TYR A 364 -23.84 7.32 -6.02
CA TYR A 364 -24.62 7.58 -4.85
C TYR A 364 -23.78 7.81 -3.59
N ARG A 365 -22.70 7.02 -3.38
CA ARG A 365 -21.75 7.26 -2.27
C ARG A 365 -21.13 8.65 -2.35
N GLU A 366 -20.78 9.11 -3.54
CA GLU A 366 -20.26 10.45 -3.75
C GLU A 366 -21.28 11.54 -3.38
N ILE A 367 -22.54 11.33 -3.69
CA ILE A 367 -23.62 12.30 -3.37
C ILE A 367 -23.81 12.43 -1.86
N ILE A 368 -23.78 11.32 -1.12
CA ILE A 368 -24.02 11.34 0.33
C ILE A 368 -22.78 11.65 1.17
N ASN A 369 -21.58 11.49 0.59
CA ASN A 369 -20.30 11.78 1.28
C ASN A 369 -19.50 12.87 0.55
N PRO A 370 -20.05 14.08 0.37
CA PRO A 370 -19.40 15.12 -0.44
C PRO A 370 -18.04 15.57 0.13
N ASP A 371 -17.79 15.38 1.42
CA ASP A 371 -16.53 15.73 2.05
C ASP A 371 -15.44 14.69 1.74
N GLN A 372 -15.78 13.44 1.49
CA GLN A 372 -14.84 12.39 1.08
C GLN A 372 -14.42 12.51 -0.39
N VAL A 373 -15.24 13.13 -1.23
CA VAL A 373 -14.91 13.44 -2.63
C VAL A 373 -13.92 14.61 -2.72
N ARG A 374 -13.86 15.44 -1.67
CA ARG A 374 -12.82 16.46 -1.55
C ARG A 374 -11.46 15.78 -1.40
N GLY A 375 -10.45 16.31 -2.08
CA GLY A 375 -9.09 15.82 -1.96
C GLY A 375 -8.49 16.09 -0.57
N VAL A 376 -7.28 15.59 -0.36
CA VAL A 376 -6.51 15.86 0.86
C VAL A 376 -6.23 17.35 0.97
N MET A 377 -6.58 17.96 2.11
CA MET A 377 -6.43 19.39 2.34
C MET A 377 -5.00 19.74 2.72
N SER A 378 -4.49 20.85 2.20
CA SER A 378 -3.22 21.42 2.65
C SER A 378 -3.42 22.14 3.99
N ASN A 379 -2.59 21.80 4.98
CA ASN A 379 -2.53 22.49 6.26
C ASN A 379 -1.61 23.71 6.19
N ASP A 380 -0.52 23.62 5.44
CA ASP A 380 0.48 24.68 5.30
C ASP A 380 0.00 25.84 4.43
N ILE A 381 -0.84 25.55 3.41
CA ILE A 381 -1.39 26.58 2.51
C ILE A 381 -2.92 26.43 2.41
N PRO A 382 -3.67 26.74 3.48
CA PRO A 382 -5.12 26.54 3.51
C PRO A 382 -5.89 27.33 2.43
N ALA A 383 -5.30 28.42 1.92
CA ALA A 383 -5.90 29.21 0.85
C ALA A 383 -6.08 28.41 -0.46
N LEU A 384 -5.23 27.42 -0.73
CA LEU A 384 -5.37 26.52 -1.88
C LEU A 384 -6.65 25.69 -1.81
N ASN A 385 -7.05 25.28 -0.62
CA ASN A 385 -8.21 24.42 -0.40
C ASN A 385 -9.53 25.04 -0.88
N LYS A 386 -9.64 26.39 -0.81
CA LYS A 386 -10.85 27.08 -1.30
C LYS A 386 -11.06 26.88 -2.79
N THR A 387 -9.97 26.85 -3.57
CA THR A 387 -10.04 26.80 -5.04
C THR A 387 -9.86 25.39 -5.56
N LEU A 388 -8.80 24.71 -5.10
CA LEU A 388 -8.47 23.37 -5.59
C LEU A 388 -9.31 22.26 -4.92
N LYS A 389 -9.99 22.58 -3.80
CA LYS A 389 -10.77 21.62 -3.00
C LYS A 389 -9.96 20.39 -2.54
N GLY A 390 -8.66 20.62 -2.29
CA GLY A 390 -7.71 19.61 -1.87
C GLY A 390 -6.94 18.95 -3.02
N HIS A 391 -6.07 18.03 -2.66
CA HIS A 391 -5.28 17.20 -3.58
C HIS A 391 -6.10 15.99 -3.98
N ARG A 392 -6.59 15.94 -5.22
CA ARG A 392 -7.49 14.90 -5.72
C ARG A 392 -6.75 13.88 -6.58
N PRO A 393 -6.95 12.60 -6.38
CA PRO A 393 -6.41 11.57 -7.28
C PRO A 393 -7.06 11.65 -8.67
N GLY A 394 -6.41 11.05 -9.67
CA GLY A 394 -6.91 11.04 -11.05
C GLY A 394 -6.74 12.35 -11.81
N GLU A 395 -6.18 13.40 -11.19
CA GLU A 395 -6.00 14.72 -11.81
C GLU A 395 -4.55 15.00 -12.19
N MET A 396 -4.38 15.92 -13.13
CA MET A 396 -3.08 16.45 -13.52
C MET A 396 -3.01 17.97 -13.27
N THR A 397 -2.03 18.39 -12.46
CA THR A 397 -1.72 19.78 -12.18
C THR A 397 -0.47 20.21 -12.94
N ILE A 398 -0.56 21.29 -13.70
CA ILE A 398 0.59 22.00 -14.25
C ILE A 398 1.03 23.07 -13.26
N PHE A 399 2.29 23.00 -12.84
CA PHE A 399 2.90 24.00 -11.97
C PHE A 399 3.96 24.79 -12.72
N SER A 400 3.80 26.10 -12.83
CA SER A 400 4.72 26.96 -13.57
C SER A 400 5.17 28.18 -12.78
N GLY A 401 6.11 28.92 -13.30
CA GLY A 401 6.65 30.14 -12.70
C GLY A 401 8.03 30.48 -13.24
N GLY A 402 8.47 31.69 -13.11
CA GLY A 402 9.78 32.16 -13.55
C GLY A 402 10.95 31.39 -12.92
N THR A 403 12.12 31.49 -13.55
CA THR A 403 13.36 30.89 -13.01
C THR A 403 13.70 31.50 -11.68
N GLY A 404 14.06 30.68 -10.69
CA GLY A 404 14.45 31.17 -9.34
C GLY A 404 13.28 31.70 -8.48
N THR A 405 12.02 31.53 -8.90
CA THR A 405 10.85 31.94 -8.08
C THR A 405 10.62 31.04 -6.86
N GLY A 406 11.18 29.84 -6.84
CA GLY A 406 11.06 28.89 -5.73
C GLY A 406 10.04 27.77 -5.98
N LYS A 407 9.76 27.41 -7.24
CA LYS A 407 8.84 26.32 -7.61
C LYS A 407 9.10 25.05 -6.82
N THR A 408 10.33 24.51 -6.91
CA THR A 408 10.71 23.28 -6.20
C THR A 408 10.58 23.42 -4.68
N THR A 409 10.79 24.63 -4.13
CA THR A 409 10.63 24.90 -2.69
C THR A 409 9.19 24.78 -2.25
N VAL A 410 8.27 25.39 -3.00
CA VAL A 410 6.83 25.35 -2.70
C VAL A 410 6.29 23.93 -2.90
N LEU A 411 6.70 23.25 -3.98
CA LEU A 411 6.24 21.88 -4.24
C LEU A 411 6.79 20.89 -3.21
N SER A 412 8.04 21.06 -2.75
CA SER A 412 8.57 20.21 -1.68
C SER A 412 7.79 20.42 -0.37
N GLN A 413 7.44 21.65 -0.02
CA GLN A 413 6.60 21.94 1.15
C GLN A 413 5.22 21.32 1.03
N LEU A 414 4.52 21.51 -0.10
CA LEU A 414 3.21 20.90 -0.35
C LEU A 414 3.24 19.39 -0.32
N SER A 415 4.28 18.77 -0.92
CA SER A 415 4.38 17.31 -0.91
C SER A 415 4.61 16.74 0.48
N LEU A 416 5.37 17.44 1.33
CA LEU A 416 5.54 17.07 2.74
C LEU A 416 4.23 17.16 3.51
N ASP A 417 3.49 18.26 3.35
CA ASP A 417 2.19 18.46 3.98
C ASP A 417 1.20 17.35 3.59
N TYR A 418 1.13 17.02 2.31
CA TYR A 418 0.30 15.90 1.84
C TYR A 418 0.78 14.54 2.34
N CYS A 419 2.10 14.32 2.44
CA CYS A 419 2.64 13.08 3.01
C CYS A 419 2.30 12.91 4.49
N ILE A 420 2.36 13.97 5.27
CA ILE A 420 1.92 13.97 6.68
C ILE A 420 0.44 13.60 6.76
N SER A 421 -0.35 14.01 5.77
CA SER A 421 -1.77 13.69 5.63
C SER A 421 -2.04 12.33 4.96
N GLY A 422 -1.01 11.48 4.77
CA GLY A 422 -1.14 10.10 4.26
C GLY A 422 -1.03 9.93 2.75
N VAL A 423 -0.64 10.98 1.99
CA VAL A 423 -0.44 10.89 0.53
C VAL A 423 1.03 10.58 0.19
N SER A 424 1.32 9.32 -0.11
CA SER A 424 2.67 8.90 -0.54
C SER A 424 3.05 9.56 -1.87
N THR A 425 4.23 10.20 -1.93
CA THR A 425 4.69 10.97 -3.09
C THR A 425 5.95 10.37 -3.71
N LEU A 426 5.96 10.25 -5.06
CA LEU A 426 7.14 9.97 -5.86
C LEU A 426 7.66 11.26 -6.50
N TRP A 427 8.96 11.53 -6.36
CA TRP A 427 9.62 12.65 -7.02
C TRP A 427 10.47 12.18 -8.21
N GLY A 428 10.15 12.64 -9.40
CA GLY A 428 11.02 12.64 -10.56
C GLY A 428 11.77 13.98 -10.64
N SER A 429 12.92 14.06 -9.98
CA SER A 429 13.74 15.27 -9.97
C SER A 429 14.82 15.18 -11.03
N PHE A 430 14.65 15.91 -12.12
CA PHE A 430 15.57 15.93 -13.26
C PHE A 430 16.52 17.13 -13.24
N GLU A 431 16.19 18.17 -12.48
CA GLU A 431 16.98 19.38 -12.35
C GLU A 431 17.92 19.34 -11.14
N ILE A 432 17.47 18.76 -10.04
CA ILE A 432 18.19 18.74 -8.76
C ILE A 432 18.52 17.28 -8.37
N PRO A 433 19.79 16.96 -8.04
CA PRO A 433 20.13 15.63 -7.54
C PRO A 433 19.32 15.24 -6.31
N ASN A 434 18.86 13.98 -6.25
CA ASN A 434 17.97 13.46 -5.22
C ASN A 434 18.46 13.74 -3.79
N VAL A 435 19.78 13.60 -3.54
CA VAL A 435 20.36 13.87 -2.22
C VAL A 435 20.18 15.33 -1.79
N ARG A 436 20.32 16.27 -2.73
CA ARG A 436 20.15 17.70 -2.44
C ARG A 436 18.69 18.06 -2.20
N LEU A 437 17.78 17.46 -2.99
CA LEU A 437 16.35 17.64 -2.80
C LEU A 437 15.90 17.05 -1.46
N ALA A 438 16.31 15.81 -1.15
CA ALA A 438 16.01 15.15 0.11
C ALA A 438 16.53 15.93 1.33
N LYS A 439 17.77 16.46 1.25
CA LYS A 439 18.31 17.33 2.31
C LYS A 439 17.41 18.55 2.56
N LYS A 440 16.98 19.21 1.48
CA LYS A 440 16.10 20.39 1.57
C LYS A 440 14.76 20.04 2.18
N MET A 441 14.15 18.93 1.74
CA MET A 441 12.86 18.46 2.26
C MET A 441 12.97 18.06 3.73
N LEU A 442 14.05 17.39 4.13
CA LEU A 442 14.28 17.03 5.52
C LEU A 442 14.44 18.26 6.42
N GLN A 443 15.11 19.32 5.94
CA GLN A 443 15.22 20.59 6.65
C GLN A 443 13.86 21.28 6.78
N GLN A 444 13.04 21.28 5.74
CA GLN A 444 11.66 21.78 5.80
C GLN A 444 10.81 21.00 6.79
N PHE A 445 10.92 19.66 6.76
CA PHE A 445 10.16 18.77 7.64
C PHE A 445 10.53 18.94 9.11
N SER A 446 11.82 19.08 9.42
CA SER A 446 12.27 19.28 10.80
C SER A 446 12.12 20.71 11.30
N GLU A 447 11.87 21.67 10.40
CA GLU A 447 11.91 23.12 10.68
C GLU A 447 13.23 23.59 11.31
N LYS A 448 14.29 22.81 11.14
CA LYS A 448 15.62 23.02 11.74
C LYS A 448 16.72 23.02 10.69
N ASP A 449 17.78 23.77 10.95
CA ASP A 449 19.03 23.60 10.25
C ASP A 449 19.80 22.41 10.84
N LEU A 450 19.57 21.23 10.25
CA LEU A 450 20.22 19.99 10.68
C LEU A 450 21.75 20.01 10.49
N SER A 451 22.32 21.00 9.81
CA SER A 451 23.78 21.19 9.75
C SER A 451 24.35 21.71 11.07
N GLN A 452 23.51 22.34 11.88
CA GLN A 452 23.84 22.80 13.25
C GLN A 452 23.50 21.74 14.31
N HIS A 453 22.68 20.73 13.95
CA HIS A 453 22.18 19.68 14.83
C HIS A 453 22.36 18.30 14.20
N PRO A 454 23.60 17.88 13.85
CA PRO A 454 23.80 16.62 13.16
C PRO A 454 23.41 15.38 13.97
N GLU A 455 23.36 15.49 15.29
CA GLU A 455 22.92 14.44 16.20
C GLU A 455 21.43 14.10 16.07
N GLU A 456 20.62 15.06 15.63
CA GLU A 456 19.18 14.85 15.43
C GLU A 456 18.86 14.20 14.08
N PHE A 457 19.85 14.08 13.18
CA PHE A 457 19.61 13.57 11.82
C PHE A 457 18.93 12.19 11.80
N SER A 458 19.42 11.26 12.63
CA SER A 458 18.89 9.90 12.66
C SER A 458 17.42 9.84 13.09
N GLU A 459 17.02 10.69 14.03
CA GLU A 459 15.65 10.79 14.50
C GLU A 459 14.73 11.31 13.39
N TRP A 460 15.10 12.39 12.72
CA TRP A 460 14.31 12.97 11.64
C TRP A 460 14.30 12.09 10.39
N ALA A 461 15.43 11.46 10.06
CA ALA A 461 15.49 10.54 8.93
C ALA A 461 14.58 9.32 9.11
N ALA A 462 14.43 8.83 10.34
CA ALA A 462 13.50 7.72 10.62
C ALA A 462 12.03 8.07 10.41
N LYS A 463 11.66 9.35 10.56
CA LYS A 463 10.29 9.86 10.34
C LYS A 463 10.02 10.24 8.89
N PHE A 464 11.08 10.44 8.10
CA PHE A 464 11.00 10.93 6.72
C PHE A 464 10.86 9.79 5.73
N GLN A 465 9.70 9.66 5.11
CA GLN A 465 9.41 8.62 4.11
C GLN A 465 9.00 9.27 2.78
N GLN A 466 9.96 9.44 1.89
CA GLN A 466 9.74 9.92 0.53
C GLN A 466 10.45 9.02 -0.48
N PHE A 467 9.87 8.89 -1.67
CA PHE A 467 10.42 8.10 -2.76
C PHE A 467 11.02 9.01 -3.84
N PHE A 468 12.21 8.69 -4.32
CA PHE A 468 12.91 9.44 -5.34
C PHE A 468 13.21 8.54 -6.53
N GLY A 469 12.96 9.06 -7.74
CA GLY A 469 13.31 8.40 -8.98
C GLY A 469 13.93 9.38 -9.98
N SER A 470 14.90 8.93 -10.78
CA SER A 470 15.42 9.70 -11.91
C SER A 470 15.75 8.75 -13.04
N THR A 471 15.27 9.02 -14.29
CA THR A 471 15.79 8.46 -15.55
C THR A 471 14.94 8.85 -16.78
N GLU A 472 15.21 8.24 -17.93
CA GLU A 472 14.56 8.43 -19.24
C GLU A 472 13.04 8.12 -19.22
N ILE A 473 12.26 8.68 -20.16
CA ILE A 473 10.78 8.71 -20.10
C ILE A 473 10.11 7.35 -20.03
N ASP A 474 10.55 6.37 -20.80
CA ASP A 474 9.92 5.05 -20.73
C ASP A 474 10.25 4.36 -19.41
N THR A 475 11.45 4.52 -18.91
CA THR A 475 11.86 4.14 -17.56
C THR A 475 11.14 4.95 -16.47
N VAL A 476 10.77 6.21 -16.73
CA VAL A 476 9.97 7.00 -15.78
C VAL A 476 8.57 6.44 -15.65
N ILE A 477 7.90 6.10 -16.75
CA ILE A 477 6.56 5.47 -16.69
C ILE A 477 6.60 4.10 -16.03
N GLU A 478 7.64 3.30 -16.30
CA GLU A 478 7.86 2.04 -15.61
C GLU A 478 8.08 2.25 -14.10
N ALA A 479 8.91 3.25 -13.73
CA ALA A 479 9.14 3.61 -12.33
C ALA A 479 7.85 4.12 -11.65
N MET A 480 7.04 4.92 -12.35
CA MET A 480 5.73 5.37 -11.87
C MET A 480 4.78 4.19 -11.66
N ASN A 481 4.70 3.26 -12.62
CA ASN A 481 3.92 2.03 -12.49
C ASN A 481 4.38 1.20 -11.28
N HIS A 482 5.69 1.04 -11.14
CA HIS A 482 6.25 0.31 -10.01
C HIS A 482 5.93 1.01 -8.68
N ALA A 483 6.15 2.31 -8.60
CA ALA A 483 5.91 3.08 -7.38
C ALA A 483 4.43 3.05 -6.96
N THR A 484 3.53 3.20 -7.93
CA THR A 484 2.08 3.12 -7.68
C THR A 484 1.66 1.74 -7.20
N PHE A 485 2.23 0.69 -7.80
CA PHE A 485 1.91 -0.68 -7.42
C PHE A 485 2.58 -1.11 -6.11
N ALA A 486 3.88 -0.86 -5.99
CA ALA A 486 4.70 -1.39 -4.90
C ALA A 486 4.56 -0.60 -3.59
N TYR A 487 4.48 0.72 -3.71
CA TYR A 487 4.53 1.64 -2.57
C TYR A 487 3.22 2.43 -2.39
N ASP A 488 2.18 2.08 -3.15
CA ASP A 488 0.88 2.76 -3.13
C ASP A 488 1.01 4.29 -3.24
N VAL A 489 1.89 4.73 -4.15
CA VAL A 489 2.10 6.15 -4.41
C VAL A 489 0.82 6.76 -4.99
N ARG A 490 0.39 7.88 -4.42
CA ARG A 490 -0.83 8.62 -4.81
C ARG A 490 -0.53 9.96 -5.46
N HIS A 491 0.67 10.48 -5.28
CA HIS A 491 1.13 11.73 -5.87
C HIS A 491 2.46 11.53 -6.58
N ILE A 492 2.57 12.00 -7.81
CA ILE A 492 3.79 11.95 -8.62
C ILE A 492 4.14 13.37 -9.04
N ILE A 493 5.34 13.82 -8.69
CA ILE A 493 5.86 15.14 -9.08
C ILE A 493 6.99 14.94 -10.09
N ILE A 494 6.88 15.60 -11.23
CA ILE A 494 7.90 15.62 -12.29
C ILE A 494 8.48 17.04 -12.37
N ASP A 495 9.71 17.22 -11.90
CA ASP A 495 10.42 18.52 -11.89
C ASP A 495 11.76 18.39 -12.65
N ASN A 496 11.85 18.84 -13.93
CA ASN A 496 10.81 19.39 -14.78
C ASN A 496 10.77 18.67 -16.14
N LEU A 497 9.67 18.89 -16.87
CA LEU A 497 9.43 18.25 -18.17
C LEU A 497 10.51 18.57 -19.22
N GLN A 498 11.04 19.80 -19.26
CA GLN A 498 12.00 20.21 -20.27
C GLN A 498 13.33 19.45 -20.19
N PHE A 499 13.79 19.13 -18.97
CA PHE A 499 15.02 18.34 -18.79
C PHE A 499 14.83 16.89 -19.25
N MET A 500 13.64 16.32 -19.02
CA MET A 500 13.32 14.96 -19.48
C MET A 500 13.38 14.82 -21.00
N THR A 501 13.12 15.90 -21.73
CA THR A 501 12.94 15.86 -23.20
C THR A 501 14.12 16.45 -23.96
N SER A 502 15.17 16.92 -23.26
CA SER A 502 16.31 17.63 -23.89
C SER A 502 17.18 16.73 -24.75
N ASP A 503 17.33 15.45 -24.40
CA ASP A 503 18.37 14.59 -24.96
C ASP A 503 17.91 13.70 -26.14
N LEU A 504 16.63 13.65 -26.43
CA LEU A 504 16.06 12.56 -27.26
C LEU A 504 15.60 12.95 -28.68
N CYS A 505 15.50 14.25 -29.06
CA CYS A 505 14.85 14.60 -30.31
C CYS A 505 15.59 15.63 -31.17
N ARG A 506 15.63 15.39 -32.49
CA ARG A 506 15.92 16.42 -33.53
C ARG A 506 14.81 17.49 -33.48
N PHE A 507 15.14 18.73 -33.81
CA PHE A 507 14.36 19.95 -33.57
C PHE A 507 12.88 19.91 -34.06
N ASN A 508 12.54 19.13 -35.08
CA ASN A 508 11.18 19.10 -35.66
C ASN A 508 10.22 18.16 -34.91
N ASP A 509 10.71 17.16 -34.21
CA ASP A 509 9.86 16.15 -33.53
C ASP A 509 9.59 16.47 -32.06
N ARG A 510 10.21 17.54 -31.56
CA ARG A 510 10.20 17.88 -30.12
C ARG A 510 8.81 18.20 -29.58
N TRP A 511 7.99 18.91 -30.37
CA TRP A 511 6.63 19.30 -29.98
C TRP A 511 5.68 18.10 -29.92
N GLU A 512 5.76 17.23 -30.93
CA GLU A 512 4.94 16.03 -30.98
C GLU A 512 5.29 15.06 -29.84
N TYR A 513 6.58 14.99 -29.50
CA TYR A 513 7.04 14.18 -28.38
C TYR A 513 6.57 14.71 -27.01
N HIS A 514 6.59 16.03 -26.81
CA HIS A 514 6.02 16.68 -25.62
C HIS A 514 4.53 16.39 -25.49
N ASP A 515 3.78 16.52 -26.57
CA ASP A 515 2.35 16.30 -26.57
C ASP A 515 1.99 14.84 -26.26
N ARG A 516 2.74 13.90 -26.81
CA ARG A 516 2.58 12.46 -26.48
C ARG A 516 2.92 12.17 -25.02
N THR A 517 3.96 12.78 -24.49
CA THR A 517 4.37 12.60 -23.09
C THR A 517 3.30 13.11 -22.13
N ILE A 518 2.75 14.30 -22.39
CA ILE A 518 1.69 14.87 -21.57
C ILE A 518 0.43 14.00 -21.62
N SER A 519 0.05 13.51 -22.81
CA SER A 519 -1.08 12.59 -22.93
C SER A 519 -0.85 11.28 -22.19
N LYS A 520 0.38 10.72 -22.21
CA LYS A 520 0.72 9.53 -21.43
C LYS A 520 0.57 9.79 -19.93
N PHE A 521 1.05 10.92 -19.43
CA PHE A 521 0.89 11.28 -18.01
C PHE A 521 -0.58 11.48 -17.66
N ARG A 522 -1.36 12.14 -18.53
CA ARG A 522 -2.80 12.31 -18.30
C ARG A 522 -3.54 10.98 -18.22
N SER A 523 -3.29 10.09 -19.20
CA SER A 523 -3.86 8.73 -19.18
C SER A 523 -3.45 7.98 -17.93
N PHE A 524 -2.16 8.04 -17.55
CA PHE A 524 -1.65 7.40 -16.35
C PHE A 524 -2.34 7.90 -15.08
N ALA A 525 -2.51 9.22 -14.94
CA ALA A 525 -3.21 9.81 -13.79
C ALA A 525 -4.62 9.24 -13.63
N THR A 526 -5.37 9.18 -14.75
CA THR A 526 -6.74 8.65 -14.75
C THR A 526 -6.80 7.14 -14.50
N GLU A 527 -5.98 6.35 -15.22
CA GLU A 527 -6.01 4.89 -15.17
C GLU A 527 -5.55 4.34 -13.81
N LYS A 528 -4.56 4.99 -13.20
CA LYS A 528 -3.99 4.58 -11.90
C LYS A 528 -4.62 5.30 -10.72
N ASN A 529 -5.52 6.23 -10.95
CA ASN A 529 -6.15 7.08 -9.94
C ASN A 529 -5.10 7.76 -9.03
N VAL A 530 -4.08 8.37 -9.65
CA VAL A 530 -3.01 9.11 -8.97
C VAL A 530 -2.99 10.56 -9.41
N HIS A 531 -2.55 11.45 -8.55
CA HIS A 531 -2.33 12.85 -8.94
C HIS A 531 -0.95 13.03 -9.55
N ILE A 532 -0.86 13.72 -10.69
CA ILE A 532 0.42 14.08 -11.30
C ILE A 532 0.60 15.59 -11.28
N THR A 533 1.66 16.07 -10.63
CA THR A 533 2.08 17.47 -10.71
C THR A 533 3.29 17.58 -11.65
N LEU A 534 3.10 18.27 -12.76
CA LEU A 534 4.11 18.45 -13.78
C LEU A 534 4.64 19.89 -13.75
N VAL A 535 5.92 20.06 -13.46
CA VAL A 535 6.58 21.37 -13.49
C VAL A 535 6.97 21.72 -14.93
N VAL A 536 6.50 22.87 -15.39
CA VAL A 536 6.75 23.36 -16.74
C VAL A 536 7.26 24.80 -16.68
N HIS A 537 8.40 25.08 -17.31
CA HIS A 537 8.94 26.44 -17.37
C HIS A 537 8.16 27.33 -18.35
N PRO A 538 8.14 28.65 -18.14
CA PRO A 538 7.57 29.57 -19.13
C PRO A 538 8.42 29.64 -20.41
N ARG A 539 7.80 30.08 -21.52
CA ARG A 539 8.47 30.22 -22.82
C ARG A 539 9.53 31.32 -22.84
N LYS A 540 9.33 32.39 -22.09
CA LYS A 540 10.27 33.49 -21.86
C LYS A 540 10.08 34.03 -20.46
N ASP A 541 11.17 34.42 -19.81
CA ASP A 541 11.12 35.27 -18.62
C ASP A 541 10.66 36.67 -19.06
N SER A 542 9.34 36.88 -19.07
CA SER A 542 8.78 38.21 -19.21
C SER A 542 8.84 38.90 -17.84
N ARG A 543 9.13 40.21 -17.85
CA ARG A 543 9.06 41.01 -16.63
C ARG A 543 7.60 41.21 -16.16
N ASP A 544 6.63 40.83 -16.98
CA ASP A 544 5.20 40.89 -16.74
C ASP A 544 4.70 39.61 -16.08
N LEU A 545 3.51 39.70 -15.50
CA LEU A 545 2.84 38.53 -14.91
C LEU A 545 2.64 37.44 -15.95
N LEU A 546 2.98 36.23 -15.56
CA LEU A 546 2.80 35.05 -16.40
C LEU A 546 1.31 34.68 -16.50
N ASP A 547 0.89 34.24 -17.68
CA ASP A 547 -0.43 33.68 -17.93
C ASP A 547 -0.36 32.26 -18.51
N ILE A 548 -1.49 31.67 -18.83
CA ILE A 548 -1.55 30.32 -19.45
C ILE A 548 -0.75 30.26 -20.77
N ASN A 549 -0.75 31.35 -21.55
CA ASN A 549 -0.06 31.43 -22.84
C ASN A 549 1.47 31.53 -22.66
N SER A 550 1.92 31.94 -21.48
CA SER A 550 3.34 32.02 -21.12
C SER A 550 3.96 30.64 -20.86
N ILE A 551 3.15 29.59 -20.62
CA ILE A 551 3.64 28.26 -20.29
C ILE A 551 4.28 27.63 -21.54
N PHE A 552 5.45 27.01 -21.35
CA PHE A 552 6.13 26.28 -22.43
C PHE A 552 5.33 25.02 -22.78
N GLY A 553 5.07 24.82 -24.07
CA GLY A 553 4.31 23.67 -24.56
C GLY A 553 3.27 24.12 -25.59
N SER A 554 2.56 23.16 -26.15
CA SER A 554 1.44 23.41 -27.04
C SER A 554 0.19 23.82 -26.24
N ALA A 555 -0.85 24.23 -26.96
CA ALA A 555 -2.19 24.39 -26.36
C ALA A 555 -2.66 23.12 -25.62
N LYS A 556 -2.10 21.96 -25.97
CA LYS A 556 -2.41 20.66 -25.39
C LYS A 556 -2.06 20.58 -23.89
N VAL A 557 -0.95 21.20 -23.45
CA VAL A 557 -0.58 21.26 -22.02
C VAL A 557 -1.72 21.87 -21.19
N SER A 558 -2.25 23.00 -21.66
CA SER A 558 -3.35 23.68 -20.98
C SER A 558 -4.70 22.97 -21.13
N GLN A 559 -4.89 22.20 -22.22
CA GLN A 559 -6.12 21.41 -22.43
C GLN A 559 -6.17 20.16 -21.54
N GLU A 560 -5.08 19.41 -21.44
CA GLU A 560 -4.99 18.16 -20.70
C GLU A 560 -4.96 18.38 -19.18
N ALA A 561 -4.43 19.51 -18.71
CA ALA A 561 -4.37 19.81 -17.28
C ALA A 561 -5.77 20.03 -16.67
N ASP A 562 -6.01 19.46 -15.50
CA ASP A 562 -7.18 19.80 -14.68
C ASP A 562 -6.95 21.10 -13.93
N ASN A 563 -5.74 21.28 -13.38
CA ASN A 563 -5.36 22.48 -12.65
C ASN A 563 -4.12 23.12 -13.28
N ILE A 564 -4.07 24.45 -13.29
CA ILE A 564 -2.89 25.24 -13.67
C ILE A 564 -2.61 26.25 -12.56
N VAL A 565 -1.46 26.11 -11.96
CA VAL A 565 -0.96 26.95 -10.87
C VAL A 565 0.32 27.63 -11.31
N ILE A 566 0.39 28.95 -11.18
CA ILE A 566 1.57 29.75 -11.55
C ILE A 566 2.11 30.44 -10.30
N LEU A 567 3.36 30.18 -9.98
CA LEU A 567 4.07 30.91 -8.93
C LEU A 567 4.55 32.26 -9.49
N GLN A 568 3.84 33.32 -9.14
CA GLN A 568 4.13 34.68 -9.55
C GLN A 568 5.09 35.36 -8.56
N LYS A 569 5.92 36.24 -9.09
CA LYS A 569 6.81 37.10 -8.33
C LYS A 569 6.55 38.55 -8.71
N ILE A 570 6.22 39.42 -7.73
CA ILE A 570 5.97 40.84 -7.94
C ILE A 570 6.94 41.63 -7.06
N ALA A 571 7.64 42.58 -7.67
CA ALA A 571 8.38 43.59 -6.94
C ALA A 571 7.44 44.76 -6.62
N ARG A 572 7.36 45.16 -5.34
CA ARG A 572 6.69 46.35 -4.85
C ARG A 572 7.68 47.20 -4.04
N ASP A 573 7.32 48.43 -3.75
CA ASP A 573 8.17 49.34 -2.96
C ASP A 573 8.54 48.77 -1.59
N GLU A 574 7.71 47.91 -1.05
CA GLU A 574 7.90 47.21 0.25
C GLU A 574 8.71 45.92 0.18
N GLY A 575 9.11 45.47 -1.03
CA GLY A 575 9.86 44.24 -1.23
C GLY A 575 9.30 43.29 -2.32
N GLU A 576 9.88 42.11 -2.39
CA GLU A 576 9.44 41.05 -3.34
C GLU A 576 8.36 40.18 -2.70
N PHE A 577 7.21 40.12 -3.35
CA PHE A 577 6.10 39.26 -2.96
C PHE A 577 5.95 38.07 -3.92
N ARG A 578 5.62 36.91 -3.38
CA ARG A 578 5.31 35.71 -4.15
C ARG A 578 3.91 35.24 -3.81
N TYR A 579 3.17 34.81 -4.80
CA TYR A 579 1.84 34.25 -4.62
C TYR A 579 1.56 33.15 -5.65
N LEU A 580 0.67 32.23 -5.30
CA LEU A 580 0.17 31.20 -6.18
C LEU A 580 -1.06 31.71 -6.92
N ASP A 581 -0.99 31.73 -8.24
CA ASP A 581 -2.03 32.17 -9.15
C ASP A 581 -2.68 30.95 -9.80
N ILE A 582 -3.91 30.65 -9.44
CA ILE A 582 -4.64 29.49 -9.97
C ILE A 582 -5.40 29.95 -11.22
N ARG A 583 -4.90 29.56 -12.37
CA ARG A 583 -5.43 29.96 -13.69
C ARG A 583 -6.44 29.00 -14.26
N LYS A 584 -6.43 27.76 -13.84
CA LYS A 584 -7.39 26.74 -14.22
C LYS A 584 -7.65 25.81 -13.03
N ASN A 585 -8.90 25.46 -12.84
CA ASN A 585 -9.38 24.40 -11.95
C ASN A 585 -10.65 23.81 -12.58
N ARG A 586 -10.64 22.48 -12.75
CA ARG A 586 -11.73 21.72 -13.39
C ARG A 586 -12.69 21.16 -12.35
#